data_fb1b0654752b6d55528df90f788c06ae
#
_entry.id   fb1b0654752b6d55528df90f788c06ae
#
_cell.length_a   1.000
_cell.length_b   1.000
_cell.length_c   1.000
_cell.angle_alpha   90.00
_cell.angle_beta   90.00
_cell.angle_gamma   90.00
#
_symmetry.space_group_name_H-M   'P 1'
#
loop_
_entity.id
_entity.type
_entity.pdbx_description
1 polymer ?
#
loop_
_entity_poly.entity_id
_entity_poly.type
_entity_poly.pdbx_seq_one_letter_code
_entity_poly.pdbx_strand_id
1 'polypeptide(L)'
;MSTSTQTDQDLSRREEMTVSSAAMSAAPWGAATVTGGVVAVGDLGLHLIGGGLGLSAVSGSVAMGAVAFFVVAAAGALWRARSSRAIRWARSNPWRFAVLPAVAAAVVALVISVVTGGGIIDPVLSGLWHGALTFGLTGAAGAVSKSKKRT
;
A
#
# COMPACT_ATOMS: atom_id res chain seq x y z
N MET A 1 -5.38 -33.97 -18.21
CA MET A 1 -5.83 -32.70 -18.82
C MET A 1 -5.76 -31.48 -17.87
N SER A 2 -5.02 -31.54 -16.76
CA SER A 2 -5.01 -30.47 -15.71
C SER A 2 -3.81 -29.51 -15.74
N THR A 3 -2.81 -29.77 -16.58
CA THR A 3 -1.55 -28.96 -16.58
C THR A 3 -1.64 -27.66 -17.37
N SER A 4 -2.47 -27.58 -18.41
CA SER A 4 -2.61 -26.35 -19.23
C SER A 4 -3.27 -25.19 -18.48
N THR A 5 -4.30 -25.49 -17.67
CA THR A 5 -5.06 -24.47 -16.92
C THR A 5 -4.20 -23.79 -15.84
N GLN A 6 -3.30 -24.55 -15.21
CA GLN A 6 -2.42 -24.04 -14.16
C GLN A 6 -1.33 -23.13 -14.73
N THR A 7 -0.77 -23.49 -15.90
CA THR A 7 0.23 -22.68 -16.60
C THR A 7 -0.36 -21.34 -17.08
N ASP A 8 -1.59 -21.35 -17.60
CA ASP A 8 -2.27 -20.12 -18.04
C ASP A 8 -2.61 -19.19 -16.87
N GLN A 9 -2.97 -19.75 -15.70
CA GLN A 9 -3.21 -18.96 -14.49
C GLN A 9 -1.92 -18.33 -13.96
N ASP A 10 -0.80 -19.04 -14.01
CA ASP A 10 0.49 -18.52 -13.53
C ASP A 10 1.05 -17.43 -14.47
N LEU A 11 0.87 -17.57 -15.79
CA LEU A 11 1.22 -16.54 -16.77
C LEU A 11 0.37 -15.27 -16.58
N SER A 12 -0.94 -15.43 -16.40
CA SER A 12 -1.86 -14.33 -16.12
C SER A 12 -1.48 -13.55 -14.85
N ARG A 13 -1.12 -14.28 -13.79
CA ARG A 13 -0.71 -13.66 -12.51
C ARG A 13 0.62 -12.90 -12.63
N ARG A 14 1.59 -13.44 -13.40
CA ARG A 14 2.86 -12.76 -13.66
C ARG A 14 2.67 -11.49 -14.48
N GLU A 15 1.80 -11.53 -15.48
CA GLU A 15 1.46 -10.35 -16.27
C GLU A 15 0.80 -9.25 -15.43
N GLU A 16 -0.12 -9.60 -14.54
CA GLU A 16 -0.76 -8.65 -13.62
C GLU A 16 0.25 -7.97 -12.69
N MET A 17 1.19 -8.72 -12.12
CA MET A 17 2.25 -8.16 -11.28
C MET A 17 3.17 -7.22 -12.07
N THR A 18 3.53 -7.58 -13.28
CA THR A 18 4.37 -6.75 -14.15
C THR A 18 3.68 -5.45 -14.51
N VAL A 19 2.39 -5.51 -14.83
CA VAL A 19 1.58 -4.30 -15.13
C VAL A 19 1.39 -3.43 -13.89
N SER A 20 1.17 -4.03 -12.72
CA SER A 20 1.05 -3.30 -11.45
C SER A 20 2.34 -2.59 -11.08
N SER A 21 3.50 -3.25 -11.21
CA SER A 21 4.80 -2.65 -10.93
C SER A 21 5.13 -1.52 -11.92
N ALA A 22 4.81 -1.68 -13.19
CA ALA A 22 4.95 -0.63 -14.20
C ALA A 22 4.03 0.58 -13.92
N ALA A 23 2.85 0.36 -13.35
CA ALA A 23 2.00 1.47 -12.91
C ALA A 23 2.61 2.20 -11.70
N MET A 24 3.17 1.47 -10.75
CA MET A 24 3.84 2.03 -9.57
C MET A 24 5.11 2.81 -9.91
N SER A 25 5.81 2.50 -11.00
CA SER A 25 6.99 3.28 -11.41
C SER A 25 6.68 4.76 -11.71
N ALA A 26 5.42 5.08 -12.03
CA ALA A 26 4.95 6.45 -12.23
C ALA A 26 4.51 7.16 -10.93
N ALA A 27 4.69 6.54 -9.77
CA ALA A 27 4.28 7.10 -8.49
C ALA A 27 5.07 8.35 -8.12
N PRO A 28 4.45 9.32 -7.45
CA PRO A 28 5.12 10.53 -6.97
C PRO A 28 5.90 10.23 -5.68
N TRP A 29 7.00 9.51 -5.78
CA TRP A 29 7.77 9.01 -4.64
C TRP A 29 8.15 10.11 -3.65
N GLY A 30 8.57 11.29 -4.12
CA GLY A 30 8.89 12.41 -3.24
C GLY A 30 7.70 12.89 -2.40
N ALA A 31 6.53 13.05 -3.01
CA ALA A 31 5.31 13.42 -2.27
C ALA A 31 4.89 12.31 -1.29
N ALA A 32 5.01 11.05 -1.70
CA ALA A 32 4.72 9.91 -0.83
C ALA A 32 5.64 9.86 0.40
N THR A 33 6.95 10.11 0.21
CA THR A 33 7.93 10.15 1.30
C THR A 33 7.61 11.28 2.29
N VAL A 34 7.33 12.49 1.78
CA VAL A 34 6.98 13.62 2.65
C VAL A 34 5.69 13.32 3.42
N THR A 35 4.65 12.83 2.76
CA THR A 35 3.37 12.51 3.43
C THR A 35 3.54 11.40 4.45
N GLY A 36 4.24 10.32 4.11
CA GLY A 36 4.51 9.23 5.05
C GLY A 36 5.29 9.71 6.27
N GLY A 37 6.32 10.55 6.08
CA GLY A 37 7.08 11.17 7.16
C GLY A 37 6.25 12.06 8.06
N VAL A 38 5.42 12.93 7.47
CA VAL A 38 4.53 13.82 8.24
C VAL A 38 3.52 13.02 9.06
N VAL A 39 2.93 11.96 8.49
CA VAL A 39 1.99 11.10 9.21
C VAL A 39 2.70 10.36 10.35
N ALA A 40 3.89 9.80 10.12
CA ALA A 40 4.66 9.12 11.17
C ALA A 40 5.00 10.06 12.34
N VAL A 41 5.49 11.27 12.04
CA VAL A 41 5.83 12.27 13.05
C VAL A 41 4.59 12.78 13.78
N GLY A 42 3.50 13.02 13.06
CA GLY A 42 2.23 13.45 13.65
C GLY A 42 1.65 12.40 14.61
N ASP A 43 1.62 11.14 14.19
CA ASP A 43 1.16 10.03 15.01
C ASP A 43 2.05 9.84 16.27
N LEU A 44 3.37 9.92 16.11
CA LEU A 44 4.31 9.90 17.24
C LEU A 44 4.06 11.07 18.19
N GLY A 45 3.79 12.25 17.65
CA GLY A 45 3.41 13.44 18.46
C GLY A 45 2.16 13.23 19.29
N LEU A 46 1.15 12.57 18.74
CA LEU A 46 -0.06 12.22 19.49
C LEU A 46 0.22 11.22 20.62
N HIS A 47 1.09 10.25 20.42
CA HIS A 47 1.53 9.32 21.47
C HIS A 47 2.28 10.04 22.57
N LEU A 48 3.12 11.04 22.23
CA LEU A 48 3.80 11.91 23.21
C LEU A 48 2.82 12.66 24.12
N ILE A 49 1.80 13.27 23.54
CA ILE A 49 0.75 14.00 24.27
C ILE A 49 -0.06 13.04 25.14
N GLY A 50 -0.29 11.81 24.67
CA GLY A 50 -0.99 10.75 25.39
C GLY A 50 -0.20 10.09 26.54
N GLY A 51 1.06 10.49 26.78
CA GLY A 51 1.88 10.06 27.91
C GLY A 51 2.66 8.75 27.70
N GLY A 52 2.83 8.27 26.48
CA GLY A 52 3.52 7.00 26.19
C GLY A 52 4.53 7.09 25.08
N LEU A 53 5.81 7.34 25.42
CA LEU A 53 6.94 7.04 24.51
C LEU A 53 7.48 5.64 24.82
N GLY A 54 7.14 4.69 23.98
CA GLY A 54 7.71 3.34 24.01
C GLY A 54 8.11 2.88 22.61
N LEU A 55 8.86 1.81 22.50
CA LEU A 55 9.20 1.21 21.20
C LEU A 55 7.95 0.86 20.39
N SER A 56 6.85 0.48 21.05
CA SER A 56 5.58 0.21 20.42
C SER A 56 4.94 1.46 19.78
N ALA A 57 5.04 2.63 20.42
CA ALA A 57 4.57 3.90 19.86
C ALA A 57 5.38 4.25 18.61
N VAL A 58 6.72 4.17 18.67
CA VAL A 58 7.60 4.45 17.55
C VAL A 58 7.31 3.49 16.38
N SER A 59 7.21 2.19 16.65
CA SER A 59 6.95 1.19 15.61
C SER A 59 5.59 1.37 14.96
N GLY A 60 4.55 1.67 15.76
CA GLY A 60 3.20 1.96 15.27
C GLY A 60 3.18 3.21 14.37
N SER A 61 3.84 4.28 14.80
CA SER A 61 3.91 5.53 14.03
C SER A 61 4.65 5.34 12.70
N VAL A 62 5.74 4.58 12.67
CA VAL A 62 6.46 4.27 11.43
C VAL A 62 5.61 3.39 10.51
N ALA A 63 4.89 2.41 11.05
CA ALA A 63 3.97 1.57 10.27
C ALA A 63 2.81 2.40 9.68
N MET A 64 2.24 3.33 10.42
CA MET A 64 1.20 4.25 9.93
C MET A 64 1.75 5.19 8.85
N GLY A 65 2.96 5.69 9.01
CA GLY A 65 3.67 6.44 7.98
C GLY A 65 3.88 5.63 6.69
N ALA A 66 4.21 4.35 6.81
CA ALA A 66 4.32 3.46 5.66
C ALA A 66 2.98 3.27 4.93
N VAL A 67 1.87 3.12 5.66
CA VAL A 67 0.52 3.10 5.05
C VAL A 67 0.28 4.37 4.22
N ALA A 68 0.48 5.54 4.83
CA ALA A 68 0.30 6.81 4.14
C ALA A 68 1.21 6.94 2.91
N PHE A 69 2.47 6.54 3.02
CA PHE A 69 3.42 6.49 1.91
C PHE A 69 2.89 5.65 0.74
N PHE A 70 2.50 4.41 0.97
CA PHE A 70 2.03 3.52 -0.10
C PHE A 70 0.69 3.95 -0.69
N VAL A 71 -0.23 4.49 0.12
CA VAL A 71 -1.50 5.04 -0.36
C VAL A 71 -1.26 6.25 -1.27
N VAL A 72 -0.41 7.21 -0.86
CA VAL A 72 -0.10 8.39 -1.67
C VAL A 72 0.66 8.02 -2.93
N ALA A 73 1.61 7.09 -2.86
CA ALA A 73 2.32 6.58 -4.03
C ALA A 73 1.35 5.96 -5.04
N ALA A 74 0.46 5.07 -4.58
CA ALA A 74 -0.50 4.39 -5.43
C ALA A 74 -1.58 5.33 -6.00
N ALA A 75 -2.19 6.16 -5.16
CA ALA A 75 -3.17 7.16 -5.61
C ALA A 75 -2.55 8.16 -6.58
N GLY A 76 -1.35 8.63 -6.28
CA GLY A 76 -0.62 9.55 -7.14
C GLY A 76 -0.22 8.94 -8.49
N ALA A 77 0.13 7.65 -8.53
CA ALA A 77 0.34 6.92 -9.78
C ALA A 77 -0.93 6.91 -10.64
N LEU A 78 -2.10 6.69 -10.02
CA LEU A 78 -3.39 6.69 -10.72
C LEU A 78 -3.78 8.09 -11.23
N TRP A 79 -3.45 9.16 -10.51
CA TRP A 79 -3.89 10.52 -10.85
C TRP A 79 -2.95 11.25 -11.81
N ARG A 80 -1.63 11.08 -11.66
CA ARG A 80 -0.63 11.79 -12.46
C ARG A 80 -0.42 11.22 -13.84
N ALA A 81 -0.67 9.96 -14.03
CA ALA A 81 -0.14 9.32 -15.19
C ALA A 81 -0.96 9.52 -16.43
N ARG A 82 -0.23 10.00 -17.41
CA ARG A 82 -0.62 10.01 -18.81
C ARG A 82 -0.80 8.58 -19.31
N SER A 83 -1.81 8.35 -20.09
CA SER A 83 -2.22 7.27 -20.99
C SER A 83 -1.37 5.99 -21.18
N SER A 84 -0.50 5.57 -20.25
CA SER A 84 0.16 4.27 -20.38
C SER A 84 -0.84 3.11 -20.23
N ARG A 85 -0.59 2.01 -20.92
CA ARG A 85 -1.43 0.80 -20.86
C ARG A 85 -1.59 0.30 -19.42
N ALA A 86 -0.49 0.33 -18.64
CA ALA A 86 -0.47 -0.10 -17.25
C ALA A 86 -1.43 0.72 -16.37
N ILE A 87 -1.49 2.02 -16.56
CA ILE A 87 -2.36 2.89 -15.76
C ILE A 87 -3.82 2.79 -16.17
N ARG A 88 -4.10 2.60 -17.46
CA ARG A 88 -5.46 2.29 -17.89
C ARG A 88 -5.96 1.01 -17.24
N TRP A 89 -5.13 -0.03 -17.20
CA TRP A 89 -5.44 -1.28 -16.52
C TRP A 89 -5.65 -1.08 -15.00
N ALA A 90 -4.75 -0.36 -14.32
CA ALA A 90 -4.87 -0.08 -12.89
C ALA A 90 -6.17 0.68 -12.55
N ARG A 91 -6.58 1.64 -13.39
CA ARG A 91 -7.87 2.35 -13.24
C ARG A 91 -9.09 1.49 -13.52
N SER A 92 -9.00 0.53 -14.44
CA SER A 92 -10.09 -0.42 -14.70
C SER A 92 -10.21 -1.48 -13.60
N ASN A 93 -9.09 -1.81 -12.93
CA ASN A 93 -9.01 -2.83 -11.89
C ASN A 93 -8.41 -2.29 -10.58
N PRO A 94 -9.05 -1.30 -9.91
CA PRO A 94 -8.47 -0.60 -8.76
C PRO A 94 -8.15 -1.53 -7.59
N TRP A 95 -8.97 -2.52 -7.34
CA TRP A 95 -8.78 -3.48 -6.27
C TRP A 95 -7.60 -4.45 -6.53
N ARG A 96 -7.43 -4.89 -7.78
CA ARG A 96 -6.26 -5.72 -8.15
C ARG A 96 -4.96 -4.92 -8.08
N PHE A 97 -4.99 -3.67 -8.50
CA PHE A 97 -3.84 -2.77 -8.36
C PHE A 97 -3.49 -2.52 -6.89
N ALA A 98 -4.49 -2.39 -6.00
CA ALA A 98 -4.30 -2.15 -4.57
C ALA A 98 -3.58 -3.29 -3.83
N VAL A 99 -3.56 -4.50 -4.38
CA VAL A 99 -2.86 -5.66 -3.78
C VAL A 99 -1.36 -5.38 -3.59
N LEU A 100 -0.70 -4.82 -4.60
CA LEU A 100 0.75 -4.60 -4.55
C LEU A 100 1.16 -3.63 -3.43
N PRO A 101 0.63 -2.40 -3.32
CA PRO A 101 0.96 -1.50 -2.21
C PRO A 101 0.50 -2.05 -0.86
N ALA A 102 -0.60 -2.81 -0.81
CA ALA A 102 -1.08 -3.44 0.43
C ALA A 102 -0.11 -4.50 0.96
N VAL A 103 0.39 -5.37 0.08
CA VAL A 103 1.39 -6.38 0.45
C VAL A 103 2.69 -5.70 0.88
N ALA A 104 3.14 -4.66 0.19
CA ALA A 104 4.33 -3.90 0.57
C ALA A 104 4.16 -3.27 1.96
N ALA A 105 3.03 -2.63 2.26
CA ALA A 105 2.73 -2.06 3.57
C ALA A 105 2.65 -3.13 4.67
N ALA A 106 2.01 -4.27 4.38
CA ALA A 106 1.93 -5.39 5.31
C ALA A 106 3.31 -5.94 5.67
N VAL A 107 4.18 -6.14 4.68
CA VAL A 107 5.55 -6.63 4.88
C VAL A 107 6.37 -5.63 5.71
N VAL A 108 6.29 -4.34 5.40
CA VAL A 108 6.99 -3.29 6.17
C VAL A 108 6.52 -3.27 7.62
N ALA A 109 5.21 -3.28 7.87
CA ALA A 109 4.66 -3.30 9.23
C ALA A 109 5.06 -4.56 10.00
N LEU A 110 5.03 -5.72 9.35
CA LEU A 110 5.47 -6.99 9.92
C LEU A 110 6.96 -6.93 10.31
N VAL A 111 7.82 -6.49 9.40
CA VAL A 111 9.27 -6.38 9.67
C VAL A 111 9.55 -5.44 10.84
N ILE A 112 8.92 -4.26 10.85
CA ILE A 112 9.06 -3.29 11.95
C ILE A 112 8.65 -3.94 13.27
N SER A 113 7.51 -4.62 13.32
CA SER A 113 7.00 -5.26 14.53
C SER A 113 7.90 -6.39 15.02
N VAL A 114 8.49 -7.18 14.12
CA VAL A 114 9.47 -8.22 14.47
C VAL A 114 10.73 -7.59 15.06
N VAL A 115 11.28 -6.56 14.43
CA VAL A 115 12.51 -5.90 14.87
C VAL A 115 12.34 -5.18 16.22
N THR A 116 11.14 -4.69 16.52
CA THR A 116 10.84 -4.02 17.79
C THR A 116 10.46 -4.97 18.93
N GLY A 117 10.62 -6.27 18.73
CA GLY A 117 10.46 -7.27 19.79
C GLY A 117 9.03 -7.73 20.06
N GLY A 118 8.11 -7.51 19.11
CA GLY A 118 6.80 -8.12 19.12
C GLY A 118 6.92 -9.66 19.06
N GLY A 119 6.10 -10.38 19.84
CA GLY A 119 6.00 -11.84 19.71
C GLY A 119 5.62 -12.26 18.28
N ILE A 120 5.31 -13.51 18.03
CA ILE A 120 4.97 -13.99 16.68
C ILE A 120 3.57 -13.50 16.25
N ILE A 121 2.65 -13.33 17.16
CA ILE A 121 1.24 -13.00 16.88
C ILE A 121 1.11 -11.51 16.51
N ASP A 122 1.72 -10.61 17.28
CA ASP A 122 1.60 -9.16 17.09
C ASP A 122 2.11 -8.67 15.72
N PRO A 123 3.28 -9.14 15.21
CA PRO A 123 3.73 -8.80 13.87
C PRO A 123 2.74 -9.21 12.76
N VAL A 124 2.16 -10.40 12.88
CA VAL A 124 1.20 -10.89 11.87
C VAL A 124 -0.07 -10.05 11.88
N LEU A 125 -0.63 -9.75 13.07
CA LEU A 125 -1.81 -8.89 13.19
C LEU A 125 -1.51 -7.46 12.70
N SER A 126 -0.36 -6.91 13.06
CA SER A 126 0.08 -5.59 12.59
C SER A 126 0.20 -5.55 11.07
N GLY A 127 0.85 -6.54 10.46
CA GLY A 127 0.97 -6.64 9.01
C GLY A 127 -0.39 -6.74 8.32
N LEU A 128 -1.28 -7.60 8.81
CA LEU A 128 -2.63 -7.76 8.26
C LEU A 128 -3.45 -6.46 8.37
N TRP A 129 -3.38 -5.78 9.51
CA TRP A 129 -4.11 -4.53 9.74
C TRP A 129 -3.65 -3.42 8.79
N HIS A 130 -2.33 -3.16 8.73
CA HIS A 130 -1.78 -2.12 7.87
C HIS A 130 -1.93 -2.43 6.38
N GLY A 131 -1.81 -3.71 6.01
CA GLY A 131 -2.12 -4.18 4.66
C GLY A 131 -3.57 -3.95 4.27
N ALA A 132 -4.52 -4.31 5.15
CA ALA A 132 -5.95 -4.11 4.91
C ALA A 132 -6.32 -2.63 4.78
N LEU A 133 -5.76 -1.76 5.63
CA LEU A 133 -5.93 -0.31 5.52
C LEU A 133 -5.41 0.21 4.18
N THR A 134 -4.19 -0.16 3.79
CA THR A 134 -3.59 0.26 2.53
C THR A 134 -4.42 -0.22 1.34
N PHE A 135 -4.89 -1.48 1.38
CA PHE A 135 -5.74 -2.06 0.36
C PHE A 135 -7.05 -1.27 0.20
N GLY A 136 -7.76 -1.05 1.31
CA GLY A 136 -9.03 -0.33 1.32
C GLY A 136 -8.90 1.10 0.81
N LEU A 137 -7.93 1.85 1.32
CA LEU A 137 -7.71 3.25 0.93
C LEU A 137 -7.27 3.39 -0.53
N THR A 138 -6.36 2.53 -0.99
CA THR A 138 -5.90 2.54 -2.39
C THR A 138 -7.01 2.13 -3.36
N GLY A 139 -7.76 1.08 -3.02
CA GLY A 139 -8.90 0.62 -3.81
C GLY A 139 -9.99 1.67 -3.93
N ALA A 140 -10.33 2.33 -2.81
CA ALA A 140 -11.30 3.41 -2.77
C ALA A 140 -10.85 4.62 -3.60
N ALA A 141 -9.59 5.05 -3.47
CA ALA A 141 -9.03 6.14 -4.27
C ALA A 141 -9.11 5.85 -5.78
N GLY A 142 -8.83 4.62 -6.17
CA GLY A 142 -8.97 4.16 -7.55
C GLY A 142 -10.42 4.15 -8.04
N ALA A 143 -11.36 3.71 -7.21
CA ALA A 143 -12.80 3.67 -7.53
C ALA A 143 -13.38 5.09 -7.73
N VAL A 144 -13.01 6.04 -6.85
CA VAL A 144 -13.43 7.45 -6.97
C VAL A 144 -12.87 8.08 -8.25
N SER A 145 -11.64 7.76 -8.64
CA SER A 145 -11.05 8.27 -9.87
C SER A 145 -11.79 7.83 -11.14
N LYS A 146 -12.47 6.68 -11.07
CA LYS A 146 -13.30 6.13 -12.16
C LYS A 146 -14.67 6.85 -12.28
N SER A 147 -15.24 7.26 -11.16
CA SER A 147 -16.58 7.91 -11.12
C SER A 147 -16.56 9.31 -11.76
N LYS A 148 -15.50 10.11 -11.53
CA LYS A 148 -15.36 11.48 -12.08
C LYS A 148 -15.33 11.60 -13.60
N LYS A 149 -15.17 10.50 -14.35
CA LYS A 149 -15.15 10.50 -15.82
C LYS A 149 -16.53 10.25 -16.46
N ARG A 150 -17.58 10.01 -15.66
CA ARG A 150 -18.94 9.73 -16.15
C ARG A 150 -19.89 10.95 -16.11
N THR A 151 -19.45 12.06 -15.57
CA THR A 151 -20.10 13.36 -15.59
C THR A 151 -19.39 14.30 -16.55
#